data_61c883a0737cacfc9bd6f83841086939
#
_entry.id   61c883a0737cacfc9bd6f83841086939
#
_cell.length_a   1.000
_cell.length_b   1.000
_cell.length_c   1.000
_cell.angle_alpha   90.00
_cell.angle_beta   90.00
_cell.angle_gamma   90.00
#
_symmetry.space_group_name_H-M   'P 1'
#
loop_
_entity.id
_entity.type
_entity.pdbx_description
1 polymer ?
#
loop_
_entity_poly.entity_id
_entity_poly.type
_entity_poly.pdbx_seq_one_letter_code
_entity_poly.pdbx_strand_id
1 'polypeptide(L)'
;MDAFLIGSSRSFIQRASLLLLLLTLVCGPALPQSKAAPEHKQKIRAITAFVLLDRAQYQQQIADAVKMLNRARTIFESRGFEVQTIRIATQPFPEYTTGLTDAQAVAFFKSYDALAIKDSFSAAIGPAMLNPTDSPAQADLLADILLNTKQLDASLVVGAEDGVRWPAVGAAARVMKRLEDTEHSQGNFRFAAIAMVPPLTPFFPAAYHNGFGHQFAIAFESANLVATAFKDAPDLATAKQRLVDALGKVAFEAQAQAGRIDSETGWAYAGIDLSPAPLKDVSIGAAIENLTTQPIGSSGTLTAAATITSAIREIQVKQTGYSGLMLPILEDTRLAQRWSEGRISIDSLLSYSAVCGTGLDTVPLPGDISAEQLSLIIGDMASLAVKWHKPLSARLFPVAGKGPGDVTELNGEFLVNATIQPLQKP
;
A
#
# COMPACT_ATOMS: atom_id res chain seq x y z
N MET A 1 -64.86 3.68 62.11
CA MET A 1 -64.60 4.14 63.45
C MET A 1 -63.53 5.20 63.31
N ASP A 2 -64.01 6.33 63.15
CA ASP A 2 -63.98 7.48 64.04
C ASP A 2 -62.60 8.11 64.10
N ALA A 3 -62.41 9.26 63.80
CA ALA A 3 -63.09 10.53 63.83
C ALA A 3 -62.05 11.61 64.21
N PHE A 4 -62.15 12.70 63.54
CA PHE A 4 -62.29 14.10 64.09
C PHE A 4 -60.99 14.74 64.59
N LEU A 5 -60.69 15.98 64.45
CA LEU A 5 -61.27 17.21 63.85
C LEU A 5 -60.26 18.36 64.07
N ILE A 6 -60.17 19.25 63.11
CA ILE A 6 -60.42 20.72 63.25
C ILE A 6 -59.41 21.57 64.05
N GLY A 7 -59.02 22.64 63.41
CA GLY A 7 -58.92 23.99 63.96
C GLY A 7 -57.68 24.75 63.52
N SER A 8 -57.77 25.56 62.66
CA SER A 8 -58.18 26.99 62.46
C SER A 8 -57.02 27.97 62.59
N SER A 9 -56.82 28.63 61.51
CA SER A 9 -56.62 30.06 61.24
C SER A 9 -55.97 30.97 62.28
N ARG A 10 -55.04 31.75 61.88
CA ARG A 10 -55.03 33.21 61.72
C ARG A 10 -53.63 33.76 61.49
N SER A 11 -53.52 34.37 60.36
CA SER A 11 -52.86 35.64 60.02
C SER A 11 -52.09 36.42 61.12
N PHE A 12 -50.92 36.92 60.77
CA PHE A 12 -50.51 38.32 60.88
C PHE A 12 -49.18 38.60 60.21
N ILE A 13 -49.17 39.27 59.14
CA ILE A 13 -48.56 40.54 58.71
C ILE A 13 -47.16 40.87 59.24
N GLN A 14 -46.33 41.13 58.27
CA GLN A 14 -45.17 42.04 58.19
C GLN A 14 -43.89 41.75 58.98
N ARG A 15 -42.82 41.59 58.25
CA ARG A 15 -41.68 42.52 58.12
C ARG A 15 -40.75 42.15 57.02
N ALA A 16 -40.62 43.06 56.08
CA ALA A 16 -39.59 43.05 55.06
C ALA A 16 -38.21 43.16 55.73
N SER A 17 -37.29 42.26 55.40
CA SER A 17 -35.85 42.46 55.59
C SER A 17 -35.15 42.06 54.35
N LEU A 18 -34.63 43.02 53.61
CA LEU A 18 -33.82 43.01 52.41
C LEU A 18 -32.52 42.35 52.77
N LEU A 19 -32.27 41.05 52.37
CA LEU A 19 -30.94 40.42 52.41
C LEU A 19 -30.45 40.42 50.99
N LEU A 20 -29.57 41.38 50.70
CA LEU A 20 -28.84 41.51 49.46
C LEU A 20 -27.74 40.36 49.46
N LEU A 21 -28.02 39.24 48.79
CA LEU A 21 -27.00 38.19 48.60
C LEU A 21 -26.12 38.64 47.42
N LEU A 22 -24.92 39.13 47.72
CA LEU A 22 -23.86 39.33 46.75
C LEU A 22 -23.41 37.94 46.23
N LEU A 23 -23.87 37.57 45.03
CA LEU A 23 -23.23 36.50 44.24
C LEU A 23 -21.87 37.04 43.71
N THR A 24 -20.81 36.79 44.41
CA THR A 24 -19.46 36.91 43.84
C THR A 24 -19.26 35.79 42.82
N LEU A 25 -19.37 36.13 41.52
CA LEU A 25 -18.87 35.28 40.44
C LEU A 25 -17.37 35.13 40.66
N VAL A 26 -16.96 33.98 41.18
CA VAL A 26 -15.55 33.52 41.11
C VAL A 26 -15.30 33.12 39.66
N CYS A 27 -14.75 34.06 38.89
CA CYS A 27 -14.19 33.79 37.60
C CYS A 27 -12.91 32.98 37.82
N GLY A 28 -13.00 31.65 37.89
CA GLY A 28 -11.83 30.77 37.91
C GLY A 28 -11.06 30.95 36.60
N PRO A 29 -9.72 30.85 36.61
CA PRO A 29 -8.96 30.91 35.38
C PRO A 29 -9.41 29.80 34.45
N ALA A 30 -9.85 30.17 33.25
CA ALA A 30 -10.14 29.23 32.17
C ALA A 30 -8.89 28.38 31.96
N LEU A 31 -9.01 27.09 32.24
CA LEU A 31 -7.97 26.12 31.87
C LEU A 31 -7.74 26.26 30.36
N PRO A 32 -6.48 26.36 29.90
CA PRO A 32 -6.21 26.43 28.49
C PRO A 32 -6.79 25.15 27.85
N GLN A 33 -7.76 25.33 26.95
CA GLN A 33 -8.21 24.25 26.09
C GLN A 33 -6.95 23.74 25.39
N SER A 34 -6.51 22.56 25.74
CA SER A 34 -5.51 21.82 24.98
C SER A 34 -5.98 21.86 23.52
N LYS A 35 -5.22 22.55 22.66
CA LYS A 35 -5.40 22.40 21.22
C LYS A 35 -5.28 20.92 20.94
N ALA A 36 -6.40 20.28 20.61
CA ALA A 36 -6.37 18.90 20.13
C ALA A 36 -5.29 18.84 19.03
N ALA A 37 -4.35 17.92 19.19
CA ALA A 37 -3.37 17.69 18.14
C ALA A 37 -4.13 17.52 16.82
N PRO A 38 -3.64 18.06 15.70
CA PRO A 38 -4.34 17.96 14.43
C PRO A 38 -4.70 16.49 14.21
N GLU A 39 -5.99 16.23 14.09
CA GLU A 39 -6.50 14.89 13.84
C GLU A 39 -5.92 14.46 12.49
N HIS A 40 -4.95 13.55 12.51
CA HIS A 40 -4.33 13.06 11.29
C HIS A 40 -5.39 12.34 10.49
N LYS A 41 -5.78 12.96 9.36
CA LYS A 41 -6.73 12.34 8.42
C LYS A 41 -6.23 10.95 8.06
N GLN A 42 -7.13 9.98 8.08
CA GLN A 42 -6.79 8.64 7.61
C GLN A 42 -6.53 8.68 6.11
N LYS A 43 -5.45 8.05 5.65
CA LYS A 43 -5.03 8.13 4.26
C LYS A 43 -5.45 6.90 3.45
N ILE A 44 -6.07 7.17 2.32
CA ILE A 44 -6.23 6.22 1.22
C ILE A 44 -5.04 6.44 0.29
N ARG A 45 -4.10 5.49 0.29
CA ARG A 45 -2.91 5.54 -0.58
C ARG A 45 -3.31 5.55 -2.03
N ALA A 46 -4.30 4.73 -2.40
CA ALA A 46 -4.79 4.69 -3.77
C ALA A 46 -6.25 4.27 -3.88
N ILE A 47 -6.95 4.85 -4.84
CA ILE A 47 -8.17 4.30 -5.43
C ILE A 47 -7.78 3.82 -6.82
N THR A 48 -7.93 2.51 -7.09
CA THR A 48 -7.54 1.90 -8.36
C THR A 48 -8.78 1.47 -9.12
N ALA A 49 -8.98 2.01 -10.32
CA ALA A 49 -9.98 1.56 -11.28
C ALA A 49 -9.40 0.44 -12.16
N PHE A 50 -10.14 -0.63 -12.37
CA PHE A 50 -9.76 -1.74 -13.23
C PHE A 50 -10.57 -1.67 -14.52
N VAL A 51 -9.90 -1.57 -15.67
CA VAL A 51 -10.47 -1.30 -16.98
C VAL A 51 -10.07 -2.39 -17.98
N LEU A 52 -11.02 -2.98 -18.65
CA LEU A 52 -10.76 -3.80 -19.84
C LEU A 52 -10.56 -2.87 -21.04
N LEU A 53 -9.29 -2.62 -21.38
CA LEU A 53 -8.92 -1.64 -22.39
C LEU A 53 -9.10 -2.17 -23.80
N ASP A 54 -9.82 -1.40 -24.64
CA ASP A 54 -9.89 -1.55 -26.09
C ASP A 54 -9.07 -0.45 -26.75
N ARG A 55 -8.10 -0.83 -27.59
CA ARG A 55 -7.23 0.14 -28.29
C ARG A 55 -7.99 1.16 -29.12
N ALA A 56 -9.13 0.79 -29.69
CA ALA A 56 -9.92 1.71 -30.53
C ALA A 56 -10.69 2.73 -29.68
N GLN A 57 -10.95 2.41 -28.40
CA GLN A 57 -11.81 3.21 -27.51
C GLN A 57 -11.06 3.69 -26.24
N TYR A 58 -9.76 3.41 -26.11
CA TYR A 58 -9.01 3.58 -24.87
C TYR A 58 -9.11 5.00 -24.29
N GLN A 59 -9.12 6.04 -25.14
CA GLN A 59 -9.21 7.42 -24.67
C GLN A 59 -10.51 7.69 -23.91
N GLN A 60 -11.64 7.19 -24.43
CA GLN A 60 -12.94 7.34 -23.79
C GLN A 60 -13.01 6.49 -22.51
N GLN A 61 -12.53 5.25 -22.56
CA GLN A 61 -12.52 4.35 -21.41
C GLN A 61 -11.68 4.93 -20.24
N ILE A 62 -10.54 5.54 -20.55
CA ILE A 62 -9.70 6.22 -19.56
C ILE A 62 -10.41 7.47 -19.02
N ALA A 63 -11.03 8.27 -19.85
CA ALA A 63 -11.80 9.45 -19.43
C ALA A 63 -12.94 9.06 -18.46
N ASP A 64 -13.66 7.98 -18.74
CA ASP A 64 -14.74 7.47 -17.90
C ASP A 64 -14.18 6.95 -16.56
N ALA A 65 -13.05 6.24 -16.57
CA ALA A 65 -12.37 5.79 -15.36
C ALA A 65 -11.89 6.98 -14.49
N VAL A 66 -11.26 7.99 -15.08
CA VAL A 66 -10.82 9.21 -14.37
C VAL A 66 -12.01 9.95 -13.77
N LYS A 67 -13.14 10.04 -14.48
CA LYS A 67 -14.37 10.64 -13.95
C LYS A 67 -14.88 9.89 -12.71
N MET A 68 -14.92 8.55 -12.76
CA MET A 68 -15.29 7.73 -11.62
C MET A 68 -14.32 7.92 -10.46
N LEU A 69 -13.00 7.86 -10.70
CA LEU A 69 -11.97 8.02 -9.69
C LEU A 69 -12.02 9.38 -8.98
N ASN A 70 -12.27 10.46 -9.73
CA ASN A 70 -12.44 11.80 -9.15
C ASN A 70 -13.73 11.89 -8.31
N ARG A 71 -14.81 11.23 -8.75
CA ARG A 71 -16.04 11.13 -7.94
C ARG A 71 -15.78 10.37 -6.64
N ALA A 72 -15.07 9.23 -6.72
CA ALA A 72 -14.68 8.44 -5.55
C ALA A 72 -13.81 9.25 -4.58
N ARG A 73 -12.79 9.96 -5.08
CA ARG A 73 -11.96 10.87 -4.28
C ARG A 73 -12.82 11.87 -3.52
N THR A 74 -13.73 12.57 -4.20
CA THR A 74 -14.62 13.55 -3.57
C THR A 74 -15.47 12.93 -2.44
N ILE A 75 -15.99 11.72 -2.64
CA ILE A 75 -16.78 11.01 -1.62
C ILE A 75 -15.93 10.71 -0.39
N PHE A 76 -14.72 10.14 -0.57
CA PHE A 76 -13.82 9.84 0.55
C PHE A 76 -13.36 11.10 1.29
N GLU A 77 -12.96 12.14 0.57
CA GLU A 77 -12.49 13.39 1.16
C GLU A 77 -13.60 14.11 1.95
N SER A 78 -14.86 14.03 1.50
CA SER A 78 -16.02 14.55 2.24
C SER A 78 -16.27 13.83 3.56
N ARG A 79 -15.66 12.67 3.78
CA ARG A 79 -15.73 11.86 5.01
C ARG A 79 -14.45 11.93 5.85
N GLY A 80 -13.55 12.85 5.53
CA GLY A 80 -12.34 13.09 6.32
C GLY A 80 -11.16 12.20 5.94
N PHE A 81 -11.25 11.39 4.88
CA PHE A 81 -10.09 10.71 4.32
C PHE A 81 -9.23 11.69 3.50
N GLU A 82 -7.94 11.36 3.37
CA GLU A 82 -7.04 11.99 2.41
C GLU A 82 -6.74 10.98 1.31
N VAL A 83 -7.05 11.30 0.06
CA VAL A 83 -6.76 10.42 -1.09
C VAL A 83 -5.48 10.87 -1.77
N GLN A 84 -4.40 10.09 -1.64
CA GLN A 84 -3.09 10.45 -2.18
C GLN A 84 -3.04 10.30 -3.69
N THR A 85 -3.42 9.12 -4.23
CA THR A 85 -3.33 8.83 -5.66
C THR A 85 -4.61 8.20 -6.20
N ILE A 86 -4.88 8.47 -7.48
CA ILE A 86 -5.83 7.71 -8.29
C ILE A 86 -5.04 6.91 -9.32
N ARG A 87 -5.49 5.68 -9.59
CA ARG A 87 -4.77 4.73 -10.43
C ARG A 87 -5.71 3.99 -11.38
N ILE A 88 -5.19 3.60 -12.54
CA ILE A 88 -5.91 2.76 -13.50
C ILE A 88 -5.08 1.52 -13.76
N ALA A 89 -5.69 0.33 -13.66
CA ALA A 89 -5.06 -0.93 -14.01
C ALA A 89 -5.84 -1.60 -15.15
N THR A 90 -5.11 -2.09 -16.15
CA THR A 90 -5.71 -2.78 -17.30
C THR A 90 -5.49 -4.29 -17.22
N GLN A 91 -6.11 -5.05 -18.13
CA GLN A 91 -5.76 -6.45 -18.37
C GLN A 91 -4.30 -6.56 -18.82
N PRO A 92 -3.72 -7.77 -18.88
CA PRO A 92 -2.36 -7.98 -19.37
C PRO A 92 -2.12 -7.30 -20.72
N PHE A 93 -1.09 -6.48 -20.84
CA PHE A 93 -0.83 -5.67 -22.02
C PHE A 93 -0.67 -6.50 -23.31
N PRO A 94 -0.18 -7.75 -23.31
CA PRO A 94 -0.11 -8.54 -24.52
C PRO A 94 -1.47 -8.79 -25.16
N GLU A 95 -2.56 -8.82 -24.39
CA GLU A 95 -3.91 -9.07 -24.91
C GLU A 95 -4.39 -7.96 -25.86
N TYR A 96 -4.04 -6.71 -25.56
CA TYR A 96 -4.47 -5.58 -26.39
C TYR A 96 -3.36 -4.98 -27.28
N THR A 97 -2.16 -5.59 -27.30
CA THR A 97 -1.10 -5.25 -28.28
C THR A 97 -0.99 -6.26 -29.42
N THR A 98 -1.79 -7.32 -29.39
CA THR A 98 -1.83 -8.33 -30.45
C THR A 98 -1.96 -7.68 -31.84
N GLY A 99 -1.10 -8.11 -32.78
CA GLY A 99 -1.04 -7.60 -34.15
C GLY A 99 -0.26 -6.30 -34.33
N LEU A 100 0.31 -5.73 -33.28
CA LEU A 100 1.24 -4.61 -33.38
C LEU A 100 2.69 -5.12 -33.48
N THR A 101 3.52 -4.36 -34.20
CA THR A 101 4.96 -4.46 -34.03
C THR A 101 5.38 -3.83 -32.71
N ASP A 102 6.57 -4.16 -32.17
CA ASP A 102 7.08 -3.60 -30.91
C ASP A 102 7.13 -2.07 -30.97
N ALA A 103 7.56 -1.49 -32.11
CA ALA A 103 7.58 -0.04 -32.31
C ALA A 103 6.16 0.59 -32.24
N GLN A 104 5.16 -0.09 -32.80
CA GLN A 104 3.77 0.35 -32.73
C GLN A 104 3.20 0.24 -31.32
N ALA A 105 3.55 -0.84 -30.58
CA ALA A 105 3.15 -1.01 -29.19
C ALA A 105 3.76 0.08 -28.30
N VAL A 106 5.06 0.36 -28.43
CA VAL A 106 5.73 1.44 -27.69
C VAL A 106 5.11 2.80 -28.03
N ALA A 107 4.78 3.07 -29.29
CA ALA A 107 4.12 4.32 -29.69
C ALA A 107 2.73 4.47 -29.06
N PHE A 108 1.95 3.38 -28.99
CA PHE A 108 0.66 3.35 -28.31
C PHE A 108 0.81 3.68 -26.83
N PHE A 109 1.76 3.03 -26.14
CA PHE A 109 1.97 3.28 -24.71
C PHE A 109 2.51 4.67 -24.39
N LYS A 110 3.29 5.28 -25.28
CA LYS A 110 3.65 6.71 -25.16
C LYS A 110 2.39 7.61 -25.22
N SER A 111 1.42 7.27 -26.06
CA SER A 111 0.16 8.02 -26.10
C SER A 111 -0.69 7.80 -24.86
N TYR A 112 -0.70 6.60 -24.30
CA TYR A 112 -1.36 6.29 -23.04
C TYR A 112 -0.68 7.01 -21.85
N ASP A 113 0.64 6.98 -21.79
CA ASP A 113 1.46 7.69 -20.79
C ASP A 113 1.19 9.21 -20.80
N ALA A 114 1.05 9.79 -21.99
CA ALA A 114 0.69 11.20 -22.14
C ALA A 114 -0.69 11.53 -21.53
N LEU A 115 -1.66 10.63 -21.61
CA LEU A 115 -2.95 10.78 -20.92
C LEU A 115 -2.79 10.67 -19.41
N ALA A 116 -1.99 9.71 -18.93
CA ALA A 116 -1.72 9.54 -17.52
C ALA A 116 -1.06 10.78 -16.90
N ILE A 117 -0.10 11.36 -17.59
CA ILE A 117 0.54 12.63 -17.18
C ILE A 117 -0.48 13.78 -17.18
N LYS A 118 -1.26 13.94 -18.27
CA LYS A 118 -2.24 15.02 -18.44
C LYS A 118 -3.30 15.00 -17.35
N ASP A 119 -3.84 13.82 -17.04
CA ASP A 119 -4.99 13.65 -16.13
C ASP A 119 -4.56 13.22 -14.72
N SER A 120 -3.23 13.24 -14.44
CA SER A 120 -2.61 13.02 -13.14
C SER A 120 -3.01 11.70 -12.46
N PHE A 121 -2.88 10.58 -13.18
CA PHE A 121 -3.03 9.24 -12.63
C PHE A 121 -1.81 8.36 -12.95
N SER A 122 -1.57 7.33 -12.14
CA SER A 122 -0.62 6.26 -12.48
C SER A 122 -1.36 5.10 -13.15
N ALA A 123 -0.71 4.41 -14.08
CA ALA A 123 -1.34 3.31 -14.81
C ALA A 123 -0.52 2.02 -14.76
N ALA A 124 -1.14 0.92 -14.31
CA ALA A 124 -0.57 -0.42 -14.46
C ALA A 124 -1.14 -1.06 -15.73
N ILE A 125 -0.24 -1.46 -16.64
CA ILE A 125 -0.61 -2.05 -17.94
C ILE A 125 -0.79 -3.58 -17.87
N GLY A 126 -0.85 -4.13 -16.66
CA GLY A 126 -0.95 -5.56 -16.41
C GLY A 126 0.39 -6.30 -16.62
N PRO A 127 0.41 -7.61 -16.33
CA PRO A 127 1.63 -8.39 -16.37
C PRO A 127 2.00 -8.88 -17.77
N ALA A 128 3.31 -9.07 -17.97
CA ALA A 128 3.85 -9.96 -18.98
C ALA A 128 3.85 -11.42 -18.48
N MET A 129 3.91 -12.36 -19.40
CA MET A 129 4.07 -13.79 -19.14
C MET A 129 3.04 -14.33 -18.13
N LEU A 130 1.77 -13.93 -18.27
CA LEU A 130 0.70 -14.39 -17.40
C LEU A 130 0.46 -15.90 -17.52
N ASN A 131 0.66 -16.46 -18.72
CA ASN A 131 0.48 -17.89 -18.98
C ASN A 131 1.84 -18.61 -19.08
N PRO A 132 1.93 -19.90 -18.74
CA PRO A 132 3.19 -20.65 -18.79
C PRO A 132 3.76 -20.81 -20.22
N THR A 133 2.93 -20.64 -21.24
CA THR A 133 3.31 -20.72 -22.66
C THR A 133 3.68 -19.38 -23.29
N ASP A 134 3.57 -18.29 -22.53
CA ASP A 134 3.86 -16.95 -23.04
C ASP A 134 5.37 -16.79 -23.37
N SER A 135 5.64 -16.05 -24.44
CA SER A 135 7.01 -15.84 -24.91
C SER A 135 7.79 -14.88 -24.01
N PRO A 136 9.07 -15.16 -23.70
CA PRO A 136 9.98 -14.21 -23.07
C PRO A 136 10.13 -12.87 -23.82
N ALA A 137 9.83 -12.80 -25.10
CA ALA A 137 9.80 -11.56 -25.90
C ALA A 137 8.81 -10.53 -25.32
N GLN A 138 7.76 -10.98 -24.61
CA GLN A 138 6.88 -10.04 -23.89
C GLN A 138 7.62 -9.22 -22.84
N ALA A 139 8.62 -9.80 -22.18
CA ALA A 139 9.46 -9.12 -21.20
C ALA A 139 10.37 -8.06 -21.84
N ASP A 140 10.90 -8.35 -23.03
CA ASP A 140 11.74 -7.41 -23.77
C ASP A 140 10.91 -6.20 -24.22
N LEU A 141 9.72 -6.43 -24.80
CA LEU A 141 8.77 -5.36 -25.12
C LEU A 141 8.36 -4.57 -23.88
N LEU A 142 8.11 -5.23 -22.75
CA LEU A 142 7.77 -4.57 -21.49
C LEU A 142 8.87 -3.59 -21.05
N ALA A 143 10.13 -4.02 -21.10
CA ALA A 143 11.25 -3.15 -20.78
C ALA A 143 11.32 -1.94 -21.72
N ASP A 144 11.11 -2.14 -23.02
CA ASP A 144 11.06 -1.03 -24.00
C ASP A 144 9.92 -0.03 -23.69
N ILE A 145 8.75 -0.52 -23.31
CA ILE A 145 7.63 0.32 -22.90
C ILE A 145 8.02 1.15 -21.67
N LEU A 146 8.50 0.52 -20.59
CA LEU A 146 8.84 1.21 -19.35
C LEU A 146 9.98 2.21 -19.51
N LEU A 147 10.98 1.91 -20.35
CA LEU A 147 12.07 2.85 -20.68
C LEU A 147 11.60 4.09 -21.45
N ASN A 148 10.49 3.99 -22.15
CA ASN A 148 9.94 5.05 -23.01
C ASN A 148 8.72 5.77 -22.40
N THR A 149 8.34 5.48 -21.16
CA THR A 149 7.18 6.06 -20.46
C THR A 149 7.56 6.50 -19.05
N LYS A 150 6.70 7.28 -18.38
CA LYS A 150 6.99 7.85 -17.04
C LYS A 150 5.98 7.44 -15.97
N GLN A 151 4.70 7.29 -16.33
CA GLN A 151 3.59 7.01 -15.41
C GLN A 151 3.05 5.59 -15.52
N LEU A 152 3.66 4.76 -16.40
CA LEU A 152 3.24 3.38 -16.57
C LEU A 152 4.02 2.46 -15.67
N ASP A 153 3.30 1.58 -15.01
CA ASP A 153 3.79 0.49 -14.15
C ASP A 153 3.44 -0.86 -14.80
N ALA A 154 4.25 -1.86 -14.54
CA ALA A 154 3.97 -3.21 -15.01
C ALA A 154 4.63 -4.27 -14.16
N SER A 155 4.19 -5.52 -14.35
CA SER A 155 4.75 -6.67 -13.66
C SER A 155 5.01 -7.83 -14.62
N LEU A 156 5.64 -8.88 -14.10
CA LEU A 156 5.89 -10.13 -14.83
C LEU A 156 5.61 -11.32 -13.90
N VAL A 157 4.81 -12.29 -14.37
CA VAL A 157 4.40 -13.44 -13.55
C VAL A 157 5.49 -14.51 -13.56
N VAL A 158 6.16 -14.68 -12.40
CA VAL A 158 7.25 -15.65 -12.20
C VAL A 158 6.83 -16.92 -11.47
N GLY A 159 5.60 -16.99 -10.97
CA GLY A 159 5.05 -18.17 -10.30
C GLY A 159 3.53 -18.09 -10.15
N ALA A 160 2.87 -19.23 -10.29
CA ALA A 160 1.44 -19.38 -10.14
C ALA A 160 1.11 -20.79 -9.60
N GLU A 161 -0.13 -21.25 -9.70
CA GLU A 161 -0.56 -22.57 -9.24
C GLU A 161 0.20 -23.74 -9.94
N ASP A 162 0.71 -23.49 -11.13
CA ASP A 162 1.56 -24.42 -11.89
C ASP A 162 3.03 -24.50 -11.42
N GLY A 163 3.40 -23.67 -10.46
CA GLY A 163 4.74 -23.63 -9.86
C GLY A 163 5.56 -22.41 -10.25
N VAL A 164 6.87 -22.48 -9.99
CA VAL A 164 7.83 -21.44 -10.37
C VAL A 164 8.15 -21.54 -11.86
N ARG A 165 8.04 -20.44 -12.56
CA ARG A 165 8.27 -20.34 -14.01
C ARG A 165 9.67 -19.81 -14.30
N TRP A 166 10.67 -20.68 -14.31
CA TRP A 166 12.08 -20.31 -14.45
C TRP A 166 12.40 -19.46 -15.69
N PRO A 167 11.81 -19.70 -16.88
CA PRO A 167 12.00 -18.80 -18.02
C PRO A 167 11.52 -17.37 -17.74
N ALA A 168 10.42 -17.21 -16.97
CA ALA A 168 9.90 -15.92 -16.57
C ALA A 168 10.75 -15.26 -15.47
N VAL A 169 11.31 -16.06 -14.55
CA VAL A 169 12.28 -15.58 -13.54
C VAL A 169 13.49 -14.94 -14.21
N GLY A 170 14.09 -15.64 -15.18
CA GLY A 170 15.23 -15.10 -15.95
C GLY A 170 14.85 -13.87 -16.79
N ALA A 171 13.63 -13.85 -17.34
CA ALA A 171 13.13 -12.69 -18.08
C ALA A 171 12.93 -11.46 -17.16
N ALA A 172 12.34 -11.63 -15.96
CA ALA A 172 12.18 -10.55 -14.97
C ALA A 172 13.53 -9.97 -14.54
N ALA A 173 14.53 -10.82 -14.30
CA ALA A 173 15.88 -10.38 -13.97
C ALA A 173 16.50 -9.50 -15.08
N ARG A 174 16.33 -9.89 -16.35
CA ARG A 174 16.79 -9.07 -17.49
C ARG A 174 16.04 -7.73 -17.58
N VAL A 175 14.73 -7.70 -17.32
CA VAL A 175 13.97 -6.43 -17.26
C VAL A 175 14.56 -5.52 -16.17
N MET A 176 14.80 -6.04 -14.97
CA MET A 176 15.37 -5.25 -13.86
C MET A 176 16.74 -4.68 -14.23
N LYS A 177 17.59 -5.47 -14.91
CA LYS A 177 18.91 -5.00 -15.38
C LYS A 177 18.80 -3.90 -16.44
N ARG A 178 17.82 -3.97 -17.33
CA ARG A 178 17.59 -2.92 -18.32
C ARG A 178 17.04 -1.64 -17.70
N LEU A 179 16.23 -1.75 -16.63
CA LEU A 179 15.62 -0.61 -15.95
C LEU A 179 16.57 0.11 -14.99
N GLU A 180 17.72 -0.50 -14.64
CA GLU A 180 18.74 0.17 -13.83
C GLU A 180 19.43 1.34 -14.55
N ASP A 181 19.47 1.32 -15.90
CA ASP A 181 20.06 2.38 -16.72
C ASP A 181 19.18 3.66 -16.81
N THR A 182 18.09 3.69 -16.09
CA THR A 182 17.24 4.89 -16.01
C THR A 182 17.85 5.94 -15.08
N GLU A 183 17.36 7.19 -15.19
CA GLU A 183 17.78 8.27 -14.32
C GLU A 183 17.68 7.87 -12.84
N HIS A 184 18.77 7.98 -12.10
CA HIS A 184 18.91 7.53 -10.71
C HIS A 184 18.52 6.06 -10.46
N SER A 185 18.53 5.21 -11.47
CA SER A 185 18.12 3.78 -11.40
C SER A 185 16.68 3.56 -10.92
N GLN A 186 15.79 4.56 -11.06
CA GLN A 186 14.42 4.52 -10.55
C GLN A 186 13.43 3.77 -11.44
N GLY A 187 13.83 3.31 -12.62
CA GLY A 187 12.97 2.51 -13.50
C GLY A 187 12.39 1.29 -12.81
N ASN A 188 13.16 0.68 -11.91
CA ASN A 188 12.72 -0.48 -11.12
C ASN A 188 11.63 -0.17 -10.08
N PHE A 189 11.34 1.11 -9.78
CA PHE A 189 10.19 1.47 -8.95
C PHE A 189 8.86 1.10 -9.61
N ARG A 190 8.83 1.10 -10.94
CA ARG A 190 7.64 0.86 -11.77
C ARG A 190 7.52 -0.59 -12.26
N PHE A 191 8.36 -1.51 -11.75
CA PHE A 191 8.37 -2.91 -12.16
C PHE A 191 8.47 -3.86 -10.97
N ALA A 192 7.74 -4.98 -11.02
CA ALA A 192 7.90 -6.08 -10.08
C ALA A 192 7.78 -7.45 -10.77
N ALA A 193 8.60 -8.41 -10.34
CA ALA A 193 8.34 -9.81 -10.54
C ALA A 193 7.29 -10.27 -9.53
N ILE A 194 6.21 -10.93 -9.96
CA ILE A 194 5.08 -11.30 -9.10
C ILE A 194 4.83 -12.81 -9.15
N ALA A 195 4.46 -13.37 -7.99
CA ALA A 195 4.06 -14.76 -7.86
C ALA A 195 2.78 -14.86 -7.03
N MET A 196 1.82 -15.67 -7.48
CA MET A 196 0.53 -15.92 -6.81
C MET A 196 -0.31 -14.66 -6.57
N VAL A 197 -0.03 -13.54 -7.25
CA VAL A 197 -0.77 -12.29 -7.09
C VAL A 197 -2.09 -12.38 -7.86
N PRO A 198 -3.25 -12.24 -7.19
CA PRO A 198 -4.54 -12.29 -7.85
C PRO A 198 -4.84 -11.01 -8.65
N PRO A 199 -5.71 -11.08 -9.68
CA PRO A 199 -6.22 -9.88 -10.32
C PRO A 199 -6.98 -8.99 -9.31
N LEU A 200 -7.22 -7.74 -9.67
CA LEU A 200 -7.88 -6.72 -8.84
C LEU A 200 -7.12 -6.34 -7.56
N THR A 201 -5.83 -6.66 -7.52
CA THR A 201 -4.90 -6.20 -6.48
C THR A 201 -4.59 -4.72 -6.71
N PRO A 202 -4.85 -3.79 -5.76
CA PRO A 202 -4.60 -2.36 -5.97
C PRO A 202 -3.15 -1.94 -5.72
N PHE A 203 -2.23 -2.88 -5.58
CA PHE A 203 -0.81 -2.62 -5.39
C PHE A 203 -0.10 -2.41 -6.73
N PHE A 204 0.59 -1.29 -6.89
CA PHE A 204 1.44 -1.01 -8.04
C PHE A 204 2.90 -1.36 -7.72
N PRO A 205 3.59 -2.00 -8.68
CA PRO A 205 3.22 -2.25 -10.08
C PRO A 205 2.47 -3.57 -10.38
N ALA A 206 2.01 -4.33 -9.38
CA ALA A 206 1.43 -5.67 -9.54
C ALA A 206 -0.05 -5.71 -9.97
N ALA A 207 -0.69 -4.55 -10.11
CA ALA A 207 -2.13 -4.46 -10.40
C ALA A 207 -2.47 -4.89 -11.83
N TYR A 208 -3.56 -5.66 -11.97
CA TYR A 208 -4.13 -5.99 -13.28
C TYR A 208 -5.62 -6.35 -13.20
N HIS A 209 -6.32 -6.20 -14.33
CA HIS A 209 -7.74 -6.49 -14.48
C HIS A 209 -7.97 -7.99 -14.73
N ASN A 210 -9.12 -8.50 -14.29
CA ASN A 210 -9.50 -9.92 -14.45
C ASN A 210 -10.23 -10.25 -15.76
N GLY A 211 -10.43 -9.25 -16.63
CA GLY A 211 -11.12 -9.43 -17.91
C GLY A 211 -12.66 -9.27 -17.88
N PHE A 212 -13.25 -8.92 -16.73
CA PHE A 212 -14.72 -8.82 -16.60
C PHE A 212 -15.17 -7.51 -15.95
N GLY A 213 -16.03 -6.77 -16.64
CA GLY A 213 -16.72 -5.59 -16.10
C GLY A 213 -15.79 -4.41 -15.76
N HIS A 214 -16.30 -3.51 -14.94
CA HIS A 214 -15.57 -2.37 -14.41
C HIS A 214 -15.56 -2.46 -12.88
N GLN A 215 -14.37 -2.51 -12.28
CA GLN A 215 -14.21 -2.61 -10.84
C GLN A 215 -13.31 -1.51 -10.31
N PHE A 216 -13.38 -1.29 -9.00
CA PHE A 216 -12.39 -0.49 -8.29
C PHE A 216 -12.03 -1.12 -6.94
N ALA A 217 -10.82 -0.88 -6.48
CA ALA A 217 -10.34 -1.28 -5.17
C ALA A 217 -9.62 -0.12 -4.48
N ILE A 218 -9.42 -0.28 -3.17
CA ILE A 218 -8.82 0.75 -2.31
C ILE A 218 -7.58 0.15 -1.65
N ALA A 219 -6.52 0.94 -1.50
CA ALA A 219 -5.36 0.60 -0.68
C ALA A 219 -5.12 1.69 0.37
N PHE A 220 -4.76 1.30 1.59
CA PHE A 220 -4.48 2.22 2.69
C PHE A 220 -2.99 2.58 2.81
N GLU A 221 -2.73 3.76 3.40
CA GLU A 221 -1.49 4.11 4.07
C GLU A 221 -1.79 4.19 5.56
N SER A 222 -1.43 3.17 6.32
CA SER A 222 -1.89 3.01 7.70
C SER A 222 -0.80 2.57 8.69
N ALA A 223 0.47 2.77 8.37
CA ALA A 223 1.56 2.50 9.31
C ALA A 223 1.44 3.33 10.62
N ASN A 224 0.83 4.52 10.55
CA ASN A 224 0.49 5.34 11.71
C ASN A 224 -0.48 4.64 12.67
N LEU A 225 -1.45 3.87 12.18
CA LEU A 225 -2.38 3.09 13.01
C LEU A 225 -1.66 1.95 13.70
N VAL A 226 -0.72 1.28 13.01
CA VAL A 226 0.14 0.25 13.63
C VAL A 226 0.99 0.88 14.74
N ALA A 227 1.63 2.02 14.47
CA ALA A 227 2.44 2.72 15.46
C ALA A 227 1.63 3.11 16.70
N THR A 228 0.39 3.61 16.50
CA THR A 228 -0.51 3.98 17.60
C THR A 228 -0.97 2.75 18.41
N ALA A 229 -1.34 1.65 17.74
CA ALA A 229 -1.79 0.43 18.38
C ALA A 229 -0.68 -0.23 19.22
N PHE A 230 0.56 -0.12 18.75
CA PHE A 230 1.71 -0.76 19.37
C PHE A 230 2.35 0.09 20.48
N LYS A 231 2.08 1.39 20.49
CA LYS A 231 2.60 2.30 21.51
C LYS A 231 2.13 1.86 22.91
N ASP A 232 3.09 1.68 23.81
CA ASP A 232 2.85 1.29 25.21
C ASP A 232 1.93 0.05 25.34
N ALA A 233 1.93 -0.85 24.36
CA ALA A 233 1.20 -2.10 24.47
C ALA A 233 1.96 -3.05 25.41
N PRO A 234 1.29 -3.61 26.43
CA PRO A 234 1.96 -4.45 27.44
C PRO A 234 2.38 -5.80 26.87
N ASP A 235 1.73 -6.26 25.80
CA ASP A 235 1.98 -7.54 25.16
C ASP A 235 1.45 -7.57 23.71
N LEU A 236 1.83 -8.63 22.98
CA LEU A 236 1.45 -8.84 21.58
C LEU A 236 -0.06 -9.00 21.37
N ALA A 237 -0.76 -9.63 22.32
CA ALA A 237 -2.21 -9.86 22.20
C ALA A 237 -2.97 -8.53 22.30
N THR A 238 -2.59 -7.68 23.25
CA THR A 238 -3.14 -6.34 23.39
C THR A 238 -2.82 -5.46 22.17
N ALA A 239 -1.59 -5.50 21.68
CA ALA A 239 -1.17 -4.78 20.48
C ALA A 239 -2.00 -5.21 19.26
N LYS A 240 -2.17 -6.51 19.07
CA LYS A 240 -3.00 -7.08 18.00
C LYS A 240 -4.44 -6.59 18.10
N GLN A 241 -5.07 -6.70 19.26
CA GLN A 241 -6.46 -6.30 19.46
C GLN A 241 -6.64 -4.78 19.17
N ARG A 242 -5.75 -3.95 19.69
CA ARG A 242 -5.78 -2.49 19.42
C ARG A 242 -5.67 -2.20 17.91
N LEU A 243 -4.86 -2.97 17.18
CA LEU A 243 -4.72 -2.81 15.72
C LEU A 243 -6.00 -3.25 14.99
N VAL A 244 -6.59 -4.38 15.36
CA VAL A 244 -7.89 -4.85 14.82
C VAL A 244 -8.95 -3.78 15.01
N ASP A 245 -9.06 -3.21 16.22
CA ASP A 245 -10.06 -2.20 16.54
C ASP A 245 -9.83 -0.89 15.76
N ALA A 246 -8.59 -0.37 15.75
CA ALA A 246 -8.25 0.89 15.11
C ALA A 246 -8.38 0.82 13.59
N LEU A 247 -7.73 -0.18 12.96
CA LEU A 247 -7.76 -0.35 11.52
C LEU A 247 -9.15 -0.81 11.05
N GLY A 248 -9.82 -1.69 11.81
CA GLY A 248 -11.16 -2.17 11.53
C GLY A 248 -12.17 -1.02 11.45
N LYS A 249 -12.16 -0.09 12.41
CA LYS A 249 -13.04 1.09 12.40
C LYS A 249 -12.90 1.88 11.09
N VAL A 250 -11.68 2.14 10.68
CA VAL A 250 -11.38 2.88 9.44
C VAL A 250 -11.79 2.08 8.20
N ALA A 251 -11.52 0.78 8.19
CA ALA A 251 -11.84 -0.12 7.08
C ALA A 251 -13.35 -0.25 6.87
N PHE A 252 -14.14 -0.37 7.94
CA PHE A 252 -15.61 -0.40 7.85
C PHE A 252 -16.18 0.90 7.28
N GLU A 253 -15.67 2.05 7.70
CA GLU A 253 -16.11 3.33 7.16
C GLU A 253 -15.74 3.47 5.67
N ALA A 254 -14.51 3.11 5.31
CA ALA A 254 -14.09 3.14 3.91
C ALA A 254 -14.92 2.19 3.04
N GLN A 255 -15.22 0.98 3.52
CA GLN A 255 -16.09 0.02 2.80
C GLN A 255 -17.51 0.58 2.61
N ALA A 256 -18.06 1.25 3.61
CA ALA A 256 -19.39 1.88 3.48
C ALA A 256 -19.39 2.96 2.38
N GLN A 257 -18.34 3.78 2.30
CA GLN A 257 -18.20 4.77 1.21
C GLN A 257 -17.96 4.09 -0.14
N ALA A 258 -17.20 3.00 -0.19
CA ALA A 258 -17.01 2.22 -1.41
C ALA A 258 -18.33 1.63 -1.94
N GLY A 259 -19.18 1.11 -1.07
CA GLY A 259 -20.53 0.65 -1.44
C GLY A 259 -21.41 1.79 -2.00
N ARG A 260 -21.25 3.01 -1.49
CA ARG A 260 -21.91 4.18 -2.06
C ARG A 260 -21.38 4.52 -3.47
N ILE A 261 -20.06 4.48 -3.66
CA ILE A 261 -19.42 4.72 -4.97
C ILE A 261 -19.92 3.69 -5.99
N ASP A 262 -19.94 2.39 -5.62
CA ASP A 262 -20.48 1.29 -6.42
C ASP A 262 -21.90 1.63 -6.91
N SER A 263 -22.80 1.94 -5.98
CA SER A 263 -24.19 2.26 -6.27
C SER A 263 -24.38 3.52 -7.11
N GLU A 264 -23.56 4.55 -6.91
CA GLU A 264 -23.68 5.82 -7.66
C GLU A 264 -23.07 5.75 -9.06
N THR A 265 -22.03 4.92 -9.26
CA THR A 265 -21.24 4.92 -10.50
C THR A 265 -21.43 3.69 -11.36
N GLY A 266 -21.94 2.60 -10.80
CA GLY A 266 -22.02 1.29 -11.46
C GLY A 266 -20.68 0.57 -11.59
N TRP A 267 -19.61 1.07 -10.96
CA TRP A 267 -18.32 0.40 -10.87
C TRP A 267 -18.30 -0.51 -9.64
N ALA A 268 -18.14 -1.81 -9.85
CA ALA A 268 -18.23 -2.78 -8.78
C ALA A 268 -17.05 -2.67 -7.79
N TYR A 269 -17.36 -2.57 -6.50
CA TYR A 269 -16.34 -2.56 -5.46
C TYR A 269 -15.68 -3.93 -5.31
N ALA A 270 -14.38 -4.01 -5.55
CA ALA A 270 -13.59 -5.24 -5.49
C ALA A 270 -13.05 -5.57 -4.09
N GLY A 271 -12.81 -4.56 -3.26
CA GLY A 271 -12.31 -4.75 -1.89
C GLY A 271 -11.28 -3.71 -1.47
N ILE A 272 -10.78 -3.87 -0.23
CA ILE A 272 -9.70 -3.04 0.35
C ILE A 272 -8.46 -3.90 0.54
N ASP A 273 -7.31 -3.41 0.10
CA ASP A 273 -6.01 -3.89 0.56
C ASP A 273 -5.67 -3.15 1.86
N LEU A 274 -5.70 -3.90 2.95
CA LEU A 274 -5.46 -3.40 4.31
C LEU A 274 -3.97 -3.37 4.69
N SER A 275 -3.06 -3.62 3.75
CA SER A 275 -1.63 -3.56 4.00
C SER A 275 -1.24 -2.19 4.56
N PRO A 276 -0.56 -2.12 5.72
CA PRO A 276 -0.20 -0.86 6.35
C PRO A 276 1.03 -0.25 5.67
N ALA A 277 0.83 0.29 4.46
CA ALA A 277 1.90 0.90 3.70
C ALA A 277 2.52 2.06 4.51
N PRO A 278 3.85 2.10 4.64
CA PRO A 278 4.56 3.23 5.22
C PRO A 278 4.78 4.34 4.17
N LEU A 279 5.19 5.50 4.66
CA LEU A 279 5.74 6.56 3.84
C LEU A 279 6.77 7.35 4.65
N LYS A 280 8.04 7.17 4.32
CA LYS A 280 9.18 7.86 4.96
C LYS A 280 9.13 7.74 6.50
N ASP A 281 8.91 8.85 7.20
CA ASP A 281 8.91 8.89 8.68
C ASP A 281 7.63 8.29 9.31
N VAL A 282 6.57 8.08 8.52
CA VAL A 282 5.44 7.25 8.94
C VAL A 282 5.86 5.80 8.76
N SER A 283 6.67 5.30 9.70
CA SER A 283 7.48 4.10 9.58
C SER A 283 6.85 2.89 10.23
N ILE A 284 6.71 1.82 9.44
CA ILE A 284 6.33 0.49 9.95
C ILE A 284 7.51 -0.16 10.72
N GLY A 285 8.75 0.12 10.29
CA GLY A 285 9.95 -0.33 10.99
C GLY A 285 10.00 0.22 12.41
N ALA A 286 9.75 1.51 12.59
CA ALA A 286 9.69 2.14 13.91
C ALA A 286 8.53 1.59 14.77
N ALA A 287 7.37 1.30 14.18
CA ALA A 287 6.25 0.71 14.89
C ALA A 287 6.59 -0.68 15.44
N ILE A 288 7.28 -1.51 14.65
CA ILE A 288 7.74 -2.84 15.09
C ILE A 288 8.77 -2.71 16.23
N GLU A 289 9.72 -1.77 16.13
CA GLU A 289 10.72 -1.52 17.17
C GLU A 289 10.08 -1.07 18.49
N ASN A 290 9.05 -0.25 18.44
CA ASN A 290 8.30 0.15 19.64
C ASN A 290 7.64 -1.04 20.35
N LEU A 291 7.14 -2.03 19.60
CA LEU A 291 6.53 -3.21 20.17
C LEU A 291 7.57 -4.20 20.73
N THR A 292 8.64 -4.43 19.98
CA THR A 292 9.65 -5.43 20.33
C THR A 292 10.71 -4.91 21.30
N THR A 293 10.81 -3.58 21.47
CA THR A 293 11.89 -2.87 22.17
C THR A 293 13.29 -3.21 21.63
N GLN A 294 13.36 -3.76 20.42
CA GLN A 294 14.59 -4.16 19.76
C GLN A 294 14.60 -3.60 18.33
N PRO A 295 15.77 -3.33 17.76
CA PRO A 295 15.90 -2.96 16.37
C PRO A 295 15.27 -4.02 15.45
N ILE A 296 14.54 -3.59 14.43
CA ILE A 296 14.02 -4.52 13.41
C ILE A 296 15.20 -5.28 12.75
N GLY A 297 15.00 -6.57 12.49
CA GLY A 297 16.06 -7.50 12.12
C GLY A 297 16.54 -8.37 13.30
N SER A 298 16.22 -7.99 14.53
CA SER A 298 16.50 -8.79 15.74
C SER A 298 15.43 -9.87 15.97
N SER A 299 15.70 -10.79 16.88
CA SER A 299 14.70 -11.76 17.37
C SER A 299 13.44 -11.03 17.87
N GLY A 300 12.26 -11.57 17.52
CA GLY A 300 10.96 -10.93 17.78
C GLY A 300 10.38 -10.20 16.56
N THR A 301 11.19 -9.78 15.57
CA THR A 301 10.72 -9.14 14.34
C THR A 301 9.73 -10.02 13.56
N LEU A 302 10.05 -11.30 13.38
CA LEU A 302 9.16 -12.26 12.69
C LEU A 302 7.81 -12.39 13.41
N THR A 303 7.82 -12.46 14.74
CA THR A 303 6.61 -12.56 15.55
C THR A 303 5.76 -11.30 15.45
N ALA A 304 6.37 -10.12 15.49
CA ALA A 304 5.68 -8.85 15.29
C ALA A 304 5.05 -8.77 13.89
N ALA A 305 5.78 -9.18 12.84
CA ALA A 305 5.29 -9.24 11.48
C ALA A 305 4.06 -10.18 11.34
N ALA A 306 4.14 -11.36 11.95
CA ALA A 306 3.02 -12.30 12.01
C ALA A 306 1.81 -11.72 12.74
N THR A 307 2.03 -11.01 13.86
CA THR A 307 0.98 -10.36 14.65
C THR A 307 0.23 -9.31 13.83
N ILE A 308 0.95 -8.45 13.09
CA ILE A 308 0.33 -7.42 12.21
C ILE A 308 -0.51 -8.09 11.12
N THR A 309 0.05 -9.05 10.40
CA THR A 309 -0.66 -9.75 9.32
C THR A 309 -1.89 -10.51 9.85
N SER A 310 -1.77 -11.14 11.03
CA SER A 310 -2.90 -11.81 11.69
C SER A 310 -4.01 -10.81 12.08
N ALA A 311 -3.66 -9.65 12.61
CA ALA A 311 -4.62 -8.59 12.94
C ALA A 311 -5.39 -8.13 11.69
N ILE A 312 -4.68 -7.87 10.58
CA ILE A 312 -5.27 -7.46 9.31
C ILE A 312 -6.30 -8.48 8.83
N ARG A 313 -5.97 -9.78 8.88
CA ARG A 313 -6.84 -10.86 8.40
C ARG A 313 -8.08 -11.07 9.25
N GLU A 314 -8.10 -10.63 10.50
CA GLU A 314 -9.27 -10.70 11.38
C GLU A 314 -10.33 -9.62 11.10
N ILE A 315 -9.97 -8.56 10.36
CA ILE A 315 -10.89 -7.47 10.06
C ILE A 315 -11.92 -7.94 9.03
N GLN A 316 -13.20 -7.87 9.40
CA GLN A 316 -14.33 -8.41 8.63
C GLN A 316 -14.84 -7.41 7.57
N VAL A 317 -14.01 -7.09 6.59
CA VAL A 317 -14.38 -6.32 5.39
C VAL A 317 -14.05 -7.12 4.13
N LYS A 318 -14.55 -6.71 2.98
CA LYS A 318 -14.15 -7.31 1.70
C LYS A 318 -12.69 -6.96 1.41
N GLN A 319 -11.80 -7.89 1.71
CA GLN A 319 -10.36 -7.73 1.48
C GLN A 319 -9.97 -8.14 0.06
N THR A 320 -8.95 -7.49 -0.47
CA THR A 320 -8.30 -7.82 -1.75
C THR A 320 -6.79 -7.61 -1.65
N GLY A 321 -6.05 -7.93 -2.70
CA GLY A 321 -4.63 -7.68 -2.78
C GLY A 321 -3.81 -8.52 -1.81
N TYR A 322 -2.77 -7.90 -1.24
CA TYR A 322 -1.87 -8.58 -0.30
C TYR A 322 -2.47 -8.70 1.11
N SER A 323 -3.14 -7.68 1.57
CA SER A 323 -3.75 -7.58 2.92
C SER A 323 -2.86 -8.20 4.01
N GLY A 324 -1.66 -7.66 4.16
CA GLY A 324 -0.64 -8.10 5.11
C GLY A 324 0.46 -7.06 5.31
N LEU A 325 1.38 -7.31 6.23
CA LEU A 325 2.50 -6.40 6.49
C LEU A 325 3.35 -6.17 5.22
N MET A 326 3.76 -4.93 4.99
CA MET A 326 4.68 -4.51 3.94
C MET A 326 5.98 -3.99 4.57
N LEU A 327 7.12 -4.37 3.98
CA LEU A 327 8.46 -3.96 4.43
C LEU A 327 9.27 -3.38 3.25
N PRO A 328 8.82 -2.26 2.66
CA PRO A 328 9.54 -1.63 1.54
C PRO A 328 10.76 -0.86 2.06
N ILE A 329 11.95 -1.36 1.75
CA ILE A 329 13.21 -0.84 2.32
C ILE A 329 13.44 0.63 1.96
N LEU A 330 13.17 1.01 0.72
CA LEU A 330 13.41 2.37 0.23
C LEU A 330 12.20 3.30 0.35
N GLU A 331 11.09 2.88 0.98
CA GLU A 331 9.94 3.76 1.22
C GLU A 331 9.73 4.10 2.71
N ASP A 332 10.57 3.55 3.61
CA ASP A 332 10.48 3.67 5.06
C ASP A 332 11.84 4.05 5.65
N THR A 333 11.93 5.21 6.29
CA THR A 333 13.20 5.76 6.82
C THR A 333 13.86 4.81 7.82
N ARG A 334 13.09 4.13 8.68
CA ARG A 334 13.65 3.21 9.68
C ARG A 334 14.10 1.89 9.04
N LEU A 335 13.35 1.36 8.07
CA LEU A 335 13.78 0.17 7.32
C LEU A 335 15.07 0.45 6.55
N ALA A 336 15.16 1.58 5.84
CA ALA A 336 16.36 2.01 5.14
C ALA A 336 17.57 2.17 6.07
N GLN A 337 17.35 2.73 7.28
CA GLN A 337 18.39 2.82 8.30
C GLN A 337 18.88 1.43 8.73
N ARG A 338 17.97 0.53 9.07
CA ARG A 338 18.33 -0.82 9.55
C ARG A 338 18.94 -1.70 8.46
N TRP A 339 18.50 -1.49 7.22
CA TRP A 339 19.16 -2.07 6.05
C TRP A 339 20.60 -1.55 5.96
N SER A 340 20.83 -0.23 6.02
CA SER A 340 22.17 0.38 5.95
C SER A 340 23.09 -0.09 7.09
N GLU A 341 22.54 -0.41 8.26
CA GLU A 341 23.26 -0.97 9.39
C GLU A 341 23.55 -2.48 9.26
N GLY A 342 23.09 -3.14 8.19
CA GLY A 342 23.24 -4.59 8.01
C GLY A 342 22.37 -5.45 8.93
N ARG A 343 21.35 -4.89 9.57
CA ARG A 343 20.44 -5.64 10.46
C ARG A 343 19.34 -6.36 9.72
N ILE A 344 18.99 -5.90 8.54
CA ILE A 344 18.04 -6.53 7.62
C ILE A 344 18.85 -7.03 6.41
N SER A 345 18.64 -8.26 6.00
CA SER A 345 19.22 -8.86 4.79
C SER A 345 18.12 -9.38 3.87
N ILE A 346 18.48 -9.79 2.64
CA ILE A 346 17.54 -10.48 1.73
C ILE A 346 16.95 -11.72 2.40
N ASP A 347 17.79 -12.55 3.05
CA ASP A 347 17.33 -13.77 3.72
C ASP A 347 16.37 -13.48 4.87
N SER A 348 16.61 -12.41 5.65
CA SER A 348 15.69 -12.01 6.71
C SER A 348 14.35 -11.51 6.11
N LEU A 349 14.38 -10.75 5.00
CA LEU A 349 13.15 -10.33 4.30
C LEU A 349 12.37 -11.52 3.73
N LEU A 350 13.06 -12.51 3.14
CA LEU A 350 12.43 -13.76 2.70
C LEU A 350 11.80 -14.52 3.88
N SER A 351 12.49 -14.60 5.01
CA SER A 351 11.96 -15.20 6.24
C SER A 351 10.71 -14.46 6.73
N TYR A 352 10.73 -13.12 6.75
CA TYR A 352 9.55 -12.32 7.10
C TYR A 352 8.44 -12.48 6.08
N SER A 353 8.77 -12.68 4.79
CA SER A 353 7.80 -12.92 3.72
C SER A 353 6.98 -14.19 3.92
N ALA A 354 7.43 -15.14 4.71
CA ALA A 354 6.62 -16.28 5.12
C ALA A 354 5.36 -15.87 5.91
N VAL A 355 5.41 -14.78 6.67
CA VAL A 355 4.34 -14.30 7.55
C VAL A 355 3.81 -12.90 7.21
N CYS A 356 4.55 -12.08 6.41
CA CYS A 356 4.12 -10.75 5.96
C CYS A 356 3.34 -10.79 4.63
N GLY A 357 3.01 -9.62 4.04
CA GLY A 357 2.12 -9.50 2.88
C GLY A 357 2.82 -9.49 1.51
N THR A 358 3.94 -8.80 1.33
CA THR A 358 4.40 -8.32 0.01
C THR A 358 5.59 -9.02 -0.60
N GLY A 359 6.48 -9.62 0.19
CA GLY A 359 7.73 -10.18 -0.35
C GLY A 359 8.93 -9.22 -0.21
N LEU A 360 9.77 -9.21 -1.24
CA LEU A 360 10.93 -8.32 -1.36
C LEU A 360 10.49 -7.01 -2.00
N ASP A 361 10.47 -5.93 -1.23
CA ASP A 361 9.94 -4.68 -1.73
C ASP A 361 10.96 -3.53 -1.64
N THR A 362 11.21 -2.87 -2.76
CA THR A 362 12.14 -1.76 -2.94
C THR A 362 13.53 -2.02 -2.34
N VAL A 363 14.12 -3.18 -2.65
CA VAL A 363 15.40 -3.62 -2.05
C VAL A 363 16.59 -3.12 -2.89
N PRO A 364 17.47 -2.23 -2.34
CA PRO A 364 18.62 -1.72 -3.07
C PRO A 364 19.72 -2.77 -3.19
N LEU A 365 20.25 -2.95 -4.41
CA LEU A 365 21.26 -3.94 -4.74
C LEU A 365 22.45 -3.30 -5.47
N PRO A 366 23.65 -3.91 -5.42
CA PRO A 366 24.77 -3.45 -6.21
C PRO A 366 24.45 -3.44 -7.72
N GLY A 367 24.92 -2.43 -8.44
CA GLY A 367 24.66 -2.30 -9.87
C GLY A 367 25.41 -3.35 -10.71
N ASP A 368 26.46 -3.96 -10.18
CA ASP A 368 27.21 -5.04 -10.83
C ASP A 368 26.58 -6.44 -10.63
N ILE A 369 25.43 -6.52 -9.93
CA ILE A 369 24.69 -7.78 -9.80
C ILE A 369 24.30 -8.31 -11.18
N SER A 370 24.57 -9.59 -11.44
CA SER A 370 24.21 -10.20 -12.71
C SER A 370 22.72 -10.59 -12.79
N ALA A 371 22.20 -10.77 -14.00
CA ALA A 371 20.84 -11.26 -14.19
C ALA A 371 20.65 -12.68 -13.61
N GLU A 372 21.70 -13.51 -13.61
CA GLU A 372 21.68 -14.83 -12.99
C GLU A 372 21.53 -14.74 -11.47
N GLN A 373 22.26 -13.82 -10.82
CA GLN A 373 22.14 -13.59 -9.37
C GLN A 373 20.77 -13.03 -9.00
N LEU A 374 20.23 -12.08 -9.77
CA LEU A 374 18.86 -11.59 -9.61
C LEU A 374 17.84 -12.73 -9.76
N SER A 375 18.05 -13.63 -10.73
CA SER A 375 17.18 -14.79 -10.94
C SER A 375 17.12 -15.71 -9.73
N LEU A 376 18.22 -15.90 -9.01
CA LEU A 376 18.23 -16.70 -7.78
C LEU A 376 17.35 -16.04 -6.70
N ILE A 377 17.50 -14.74 -6.47
CA ILE A 377 16.71 -13.99 -5.47
C ILE A 377 15.21 -14.00 -5.83
N ILE A 378 14.88 -13.77 -7.11
CA ILE A 378 13.51 -13.82 -7.61
C ILE A 378 12.93 -15.23 -7.47
N GLY A 379 13.73 -16.25 -7.78
CA GLY A 379 13.37 -17.66 -7.66
C GLY A 379 13.04 -18.08 -6.23
N ASP A 380 13.82 -17.60 -5.24
CA ASP A 380 13.56 -17.86 -3.81
C ASP A 380 12.22 -17.22 -3.37
N MET A 381 11.95 -15.98 -3.77
CA MET A 381 10.67 -15.33 -3.52
C MET A 381 9.52 -16.09 -4.17
N ALA A 382 9.66 -16.50 -5.44
CA ALA A 382 8.63 -17.23 -6.15
C ALA A 382 8.39 -18.63 -5.54
N SER A 383 9.44 -19.33 -5.12
CA SER A 383 9.36 -20.62 -4.44
C SER A 383 8.58 -20.51 -3.11
N LEU A 384 8.84 -19.44 -2.35
CA LEU A 384 8.13 -19.16 -1.11
C LEU A 384 6.64 -18.87 -1.38
N ALA A 385 6.34 -18.05 -2.39
CA ALA A 385 4.96 -17.71 -2.80
C ALA A 385 4.15 -18.96 -3.18
N VAL A 386 4.72 -19.80 -4.07
CA VAL A 386 4.10 -21.04 -4.51
C VAL A 386 3.91 -22.02 -3.36
N LYS A 387 4.92 -22.20 -2.51
CA LYS A 387 4.85 -23.10 -1.35
C LYS A 387 3.72 -22.76 -0.39
N TRP A 388 3.49 -21.47 -0.15
CA TRP A 388 2.50 -21.01 0.82
C TRP A 388 1.18 -20.56 0.18
N HIS A 389 0.99 -20.73 -1.14
CA HIS A 389 -0.15 -20.21 -1.90
C HIS A 389 -0.46 -18.76 -1.53
N LYS A 390 0.56 -17.93 -1.61
CA LYS A 390 0.54 -16.58 -1.05
C LYS A 390 1.05 -15.56 -2.07
N PRO A 391 0.33 -14.44 -2.28
CA PRO A 391 0.81 -13.38 -3.17
C PRO A 391 2.10 -12.77 -2.61
N LEU A 392 3.15 -12.80 -3.40
CA LEU A 392 4.42 -12.14 -3.14
C LEU A 392 4.95 -11.46 -4.40
N SER A 393 5.80 -10.46 -4.21
CA SER A 393 6.51 -9.76 -5.30
C SER A 393 7.98 -9.54 -4.96
N ALA A 394 8.79 -9.36 -5.99
CA ALA A 394 10.16 -8.88 -5.89
C ALA A 394 10.28 -7.59 -6.70
N ARG A 395 10.46 -6.46 -6.01
CA ARG A 395 10.77 -5.14 -6.54
C ARG A 395 12.19 -4.81 -6.10
N LEU A 396 13.17 -5.23 -6.94
CA LEU A 396 14.59 -5.13 -6.66
C LEU A 396 15.19 -3.94 -7.42
N PHE A 397 16.13 -3.25 -6.79
CA PHE A 397 16.77 -2.03 -7.32
C PHE A 397 18.27 -2.22 -7.48
N PRO A 398 18.75 -2.87 -8.55
CA PRO A 398 20.14 -2.70 -8.96
C PRO A 398 20.41 -1.23 -9.24
N VAL A 399 21.45 -0.65 -8.62
CA VAL A 399 21.75 0.78 -8.73
C VAL A 399 23.00 0.97 -9.57
N ALA A 400 22.83 1.41 -10.82
CA ALA A 400 23.90 1.54 -11.79
C ALA A 400 25.09 2.35 -11.24
N GLY A 401 26.31 1.81 -11.40
CA GLY A 401 27.55 2.45 -10.97
C GLY A 401 27.76 2.52 -9.46
N LYS A 402 26.90 1.92 -8.64
CA LYS A 402 27.03 1.84 -7.18
C LYS A 402 27.36 0.43 -6.73
N GLY A 403 28.24 0.32 -5.73
CA GLY A 403 28.64 -0.93 -5.12
C GLY A 403 28.37 -0.98 -3.61
N PRO A 404 28.77 -2.09 -2.95
CA PRO A 404 28.63 -2.21 -1.50
C PRO A 404 29.31 -1.07 -0.74
N GLY A 405 28.60 -0.43 0.18
CA GLY A 405 29.04 0.71 0.95
C GLY A 405 28.64 2.07 0.37
N ASP A 406 28.27 2.12 -0.93
CA ASP A 406 27.75 3.35 -1.53
C ASP A 406 26.30 3.62 -1.07
N VAL A 407 25.92 4.88 -1.06
CA VAL A 407 24.54 5.30 -0.77
C VAL A 407 23.79 5.45 -2.08
N THR A 408 22.54 4.99 -2.13
CA THR A 408 21.65 5.25 -3.26
C THR A 408 21.42 6.76 -3.40
N GLU A 409 21.16 7.24 -4.63
CA GLU A 409 20.88 8.66 -4.91
C GLU A 409 19.50 8.81 -5.56
N LEU A 410 18.52 8.16 -4.91
CA LEU A 410 17.13 8.16 -5.37
C LEU A 410 16.47 9.51 -5.05
N ASN A 411 15.62 9.94 -5.96
CA ASN A 411 14.84 11.15 -5.85
C ASN A 411 13.35 10.81 -5.76
N GLY A 412 12.53 11.76 -5.33
CA GLY A 412 11.09 11.65 -5.41
C GLY A 412 10.38 11.62 -4.06
N GLU A 413 9.08 11.70 -4.16
CA GLU A 413 8.19 11.84 -3.03
C GLU A 413 8.12 10.57 -2.16
N PHE A 414 8.24 9.39 -2.77
CA PHE A 414 8.01 8.11 -2.09
C PHE A 414 9.30 7.44 -1.59
N LEU A 415 10.47 7.81 -2.11
CA LEU A 415 11.71 7.10 -1.86
C LEU A 415 12.61 7.79 -0.83
N VAL A 416 13.35 6.99 -0.09
CA VAL A 416 14.45 7.37 0.79
C VAL A 416 15.73 6.67 0.34
N ASN A 417 16.88 7.19 0.77
CA ASN A 417 18.17 6.61 0.41
C ASN A 417 18.67 5.63 1.49
N ALA A 418 19.40 4.61 1.05
CA ALA A 418 20.01 3.60 1.90
C ALA A 418 21.40 3.20 1.39
N THR A 419 22.23 2.66 2.28
CA THR A 419 23.52 2.09 1.89
C THR A 419 23.31 0.72 1.22
N ILE A 420 23.96 0.52 0.10
CA ILE A 420 23.95 -0.76 -0.63
C ILE A 420 24.76 -1.79 0.14
N GLN A 421 24.16 -2.94 0.42
CA GLN A 421 24.82 -4.01 1.13
C GLN A 421 25.61 -4.92 0.16
N PRO A 422 26.69 -5.57 0.63
CA PRO A 422 27.32 -6.62 -0.14
C PRO A 422 26.38 -7.82 -0.26
N LEU A 423 26.32 -8.39 -1.46
CA LEU A 423 25.71 -9.71 -1.66
C LEU A 423 26.63 -10.77 -1.06
N GLN A 424 26.05 -11.80 -0.45
CA GLN A 424 26.83 -12.97 -0.07
C GLN A 424 27.48 -13.53 -1.33
N LYS A 425 28.80 -13.71 -1.29
CA LYS A 425 29.49 -14.37 -2.39
C LYS A 425 29.05 -15.83 -2.41
N PRO A 426 28.76 -16.41 -3.59
CA PRO A 426 28.47 -17.82 -3.72
C PRO A 426 29.60 -18.71 -3.23
#